data_9d6598fe8e0216f258465024e38feab4
#
_entry.id   9d6598fe8e0216f258465024e38feab4
#
_cell.length_a   1.000
_cell.length_b   1.000
_cell.length_c   1.000
_cell.angle_alpha   90.00
_cell.angle_beta   90.00
_cell.angle_gamma   90.00
#
_symmetry.space_group_name_H-M   'P 1'
#
loop_
_entity.id
_entity.type
_entity.pdbx_description
1 polymer ?
#
loop_
_entity_poly.entity_id
_entity_poly.type
_entity_poly.pdbx_seq_one_letter_code
_entity_poly.pdbx_strand_id
1 'polypeptide(L)'
;DLRRQLNSRKLVAFVGNGAILPRRSGDSDEPLEQGATPFQSPQSLHTEFSLPSGRTITGMGVPEGITVIVGGGYHGKSTLLKAMERGVYSHILNDGREWVITHADAMAIRAEDGRAVTGVDISPFINNLPSGTDTHRFFTTNASGSTSQATNLVEALEAGAQTLLIDEDTSATNFMIRDERMQQLIPAKDEPITPFVQRIRPLFTEKGVSTILVAGGSGAFFDVADHVIALNSYVPNDVTVQAHSIANRTPQDEIGRAHV
;
A
#
# COMPACT_ATOMS: atom_id res chain seq x y z
N ASP A 1 8.24 -22.89 -2.53
CA ASP A 1 9.65 -22.56 -2.84
C ASP A 1 9.84 -21.08 -3.20
N LEU A 2 9.07 -20.53 -4.14
CA LEU A 2 9.20 -19.14 -4.59
C LEU A 2 9.04 -18.13 -3.45
N ARG A 3 8.07 -18.33 -2.52
CA ARG A 3 7.92 -17.45 -1.34
C ARG A 3 9.16 -17.40 -0.45
N ARG A 4 9.90 -18.51 -0.30
CA ARG A 4 11.17 -18.53 0.42
C ARG A 4 12.25 -17.70 -0.30
N GLN A 5 12.22 -17.69 -1.64
CA GLN A 5 13.18 -16.93 -2.44
C GLN A 5 12.93 -15.40 -2.35
N LEU A 6 11.72 -14.93 -2.00
CA LEU A 6 11.46 -13.49 -1.80
C LEU A 6 12.41 -12.91 -0.76
N ASN A 7 12.51 -13.54 0.42
CA ASN A 7 13.34 -13.06 1.52
C ASN A 7 14.82 -12.92 1.12
N SER A 8 15.36 -13.93 0.44
CA SER A 8 16.77 -13.92 0.00
C SER A 8 17.09 -12.82 -1.01
N ARG A 9 16.07 -12.29 -1.68
CA ARG A 9 16.17 -11.23 -2.68
C ARG A 9 15.67 -9.87 -2.20
N LYS A 10 15.31 -9.75 -0.92
CA LYS A 10 14.73 -8.54 -0.33
C LYS A 10 13.50 -8.04 -1.09
N LEU A 11 12.62 -8.98 -1.43
CA LEU A 11 11.33 -8.72 -2.06
C LEU A 11 10.20 -9.04 -1.09
N VAL A 12 9.14 -8.26 -1.12
CA VAL A 12 7.92 -8.48 -0.31
C VAL A 12 6.80 -9.14 -1.11
N ALA A 13 6.82 -8.95 -2.43
CA ALA A 13 5.86 -9.56 -3.33
C ALA A 13 6.47 -9.81 -4.71
N PHE A 14 5.82 -10.66 -5.48
CA PHE A 14 6.13 -10.95 -6.89
C PHE A 14 4.84 -11.13 -7.68
N VAL A 15 4.77 -10.52 -8.85
CA VAL A 15 3.65 -10.65 -9.79
C VAL A 15 4.18 -11.17 -11.12
N GLY A 16 3.83 -12.41 -11.46
CA GLY A 16 4.31 -13.07 -12.67
C GLY A 16 3.80 -12.44 -13.95
N ASN A 17 4.65 -12.36 -14.96
CA ASN A 17 4.25 -11.97 -16.32
C ASN A 17 3.21 -12.94 -16.88
N GLY A 18 2.20 -12.39 -17.55
CA GLY A 18 1.08 -13.16 -18.08
C GLY A 18 -0.05 -13.41 -17.06
N ALA A 19 0.11 -13.01 -15.78
CA ALA A 19 -0.95 -13.17 -14.81
C ALA A 19 -2.23 -12.43 -15.20
N ILE A 20 -3.37 -13.05 -14.94
CA ILE A 20 -4.71 -12.45 -15.11
C ILE A 20 -5.17 -11.97 -13.74
N LEU A 21 -4.94 -10.68 -13.47
CA LEU A 21 -5.22 -10.11 -12.16
C LEU A 21 -6.71 -9.84 -11.89
N PRO A 22 -7.51 -9.33 -12.85
CA PRO A 22 -8.91 -9.05 -12.61
C PRO A 22 -9.74 -10.32 -12.42
N ARG A 23 -10.77 -10.20 -11.58
CA ARG A 23 -11.77 -11.25 -11.35
C ARG A 23 -13.01 -10.96 -12.20
N ARG A 24 -13.86 -11.98 -12.37
CA ARG A 24 -15.11 -11.88 -13.12
C ARG A 24 -16.03 -10.78 -12.59
N SER A 25 -16.10 -10.63 -11.27
CA SER A 25 -16.86 -9.59 -10.56
C SER A 25 -16.19 -9.27 -9.22
N GLY A 26 -16.70 -8.27 -8.51
CA GLY A 26 -16.15 -7.85 -7.20
C GLY A 26 -16.31 -8.88 -6.08
N ASP A 27 -17.26 -9.80 -6.23
CA ASP A 27 -17.60 -10.87 -5.29
C ASP A 27 -17.14 -12.26 -5.76
N SER A 28 -16.43 -12.35 -6.89
CA SER A 28 -15.93 -13.61 -7.46
C SER A 28 -14.41 -13.73 -7.31
N ASP A 29 -13.94 -14.93 -6.97
CA ASP A 29 -12.51 -15.28 -7.03
C ASP A 29 -12.10 -15.88 -8.40
N GLU A 30 -13.05 -16.09 -9.31
CA GLU A 30 -12.77 -16.63 -10.64
C GLU A 30 -12.13 -15.56 -11.54
N PRO A 31 -11.13 -15.94 -12.36
CA PRO A 31 -10.47 -15.01 -13.27
C PRO A 31 -11.43 -14.43 -14.31
N LEU A 32 -11.16 -13.21 -14.76
CA LEU A 32 -11.85 -12.62 -15.90
C LEU A 32 -11.42 -13.37 -17.17
N GLU A 33 -12.36 -14.08 -17.81
CA GLU A 33 -12.06 -14.98 -18.94
C GLU A 33 -11.75 -14.21 -20.23
N GLN A 34 -12.40 -13.05 -20.44
CA GLN A 34 -12.27 -12.27 -21.68
C GLN A 34 -11.99 -10.81 -21.39
N GLY A 35 -11.16 -10.17 -22.22
CA GLY A 35 -10.87 -8.75 -22.15
C GLY A 35 -9.87 -8.35 -21.05
N ALA A 36 -9.31 -9.32 -20.31
CA ALA A 36 -8.26 -9.03 -19.35
C ALA A 36 -6.93 -8.74 -20.07
N THR A 37 -6.24 -7.70 -19.65
CA THR A 37 -4.85 -7.43 -20.07
C THR A 37 -3.91 -8.28 -19.22
N PRO A 38 -3.13 -9.20 -19.79
CA PRO A 38 -2.15 -9.96 -19.05
C PRO A 38 -1.10 -9.04 -18.44
N PHE A 39 -0.72 -9.30 -17.18
CA PHE A 39 0.25 -8.49 -16.47
C PHE A 39 1.63 -8.57 -17.15
N GLN A 40 2.29 -7.41 -17.23
CA GLN A 40 3.65 -7.28 -17.76
C GLN A 40 4.47 -6.41 -16.82
N SER A 41 5.58 -6.96 -16.33
CA SER A 41 6.51 -6.24 -15.45
C SER A 41 7.15 -5.04 -16.14
N PRO A 42 7.30 -3.89 -15.47
CA PRO A 42 8.23 -2.85 -15.92
C PRO A 42 9.67 -3.38 -15.87
N GLN A 43 10.51 -2.91 -16.80
CA GLN A 43 11.89 -3.42 -16.94
C GLN A 43 12.75 -3.23 -15.68
N SER A 44 12.59 -2.10 -14.98
CA SER A 44 13.36 -1.77 -13.78
C SER A 44 13.08 -2.69 -12.59
N LEU A 45 11.87 -3.30 -12.53
CA LEU A 45 11.45 -4.22 -11.47
C LEU A 45 11.38 -5.67 -11.96
N HIS A 46 11.89 -5.92 -13.17
CA HIS A 46 11.90 -7.27 -13.73
C HIS A 46 12.75 -8.22 -12.89
N THR A 47 12.15 -9.33 -12.51
CA THR A 47 12.78 -10.36 -11.69
C THR A 47 12.54 -11.73 -12.30
N GLU A 48 13.54 -12.59 -12.23
CA GLU A 48 13.49 -13.96 -12.70
C GLU A 48 13.72 -14.92 -11.54
N PHE A 49 12.88 -15.95 -11.43
CA PHE A 49 13.01 -17.03 -10.47
C PHE A 49 13.16 -18.39 -11.16
N SER A 50 14.16 -19.14 -10.73
CA SER A 50 14.31 -20.55 -11.13
C SER A 50 13.63 -21.45 -10.09
N LEU A 51 12.77 -22.33 -10.55
CA LEU A 51 12.05 -23.29 -9.71
C LEU A 51 12.80 -24.64 -9.69
N PRO A 52 12.61 -25.47 -8.64
CA PRO A 52 13.21 -26.81 -8.56
C PRO A 52 12.83 -27.72 -9.74
N SER A 53 11.71 -27.45 -10.39
CA SER A 53 11.28 -28.15 -11.62
C SER A 53 12.11 -27.83 -12.87
N GLY A 54 13.07 -26.89 -12.78
CA GLY A 54 13.80 -26.34 -13.92
C GLY A 54 13.04 -25.24 -14.68
N ARG A 55 11.80 -24.93 -14.30
CA ARG A 55 11.03 -23.84 -14.90
C ARG A 55 11.52 -22.50 -14.40
N THR A 56 11.65 -21.54 -15.31
CA THR A 56 11.92 -20.15 -15.02
C THR A 56 10.62 -19.34 -15.07
N ILE A 57 10.40 -18.49 -14.07
CA ILE A 57 9.27 -17.58 -13.97
C ILE A 57 9.81 -16.15 -13.96
N THR A 58 9.24 -15.29 -14.81
CA THR A 58 9.58 -13.87 -14.87
C THR A 58 8.41 -13.00 -14.44
N GLY A 59 8.68 -11.82 -13.90
CA GLY A 59 7.63 -10.92 -13.45
C GLY A 59 8.19 -9.70 -12.73
N MET A 60 7.33 -8.98 -12.06
CA MET A 60 7.67 -7.83 -11.24
C MET A 60 7.98 -8.26 -9.82
N GLY A 61 9.19 -8.04 -9.37
CA GLY A 61 9.55 -8.09 -7.94
C GLY A 61 9.24 -6.76 -7.28
N VAL A 62 8.53 -6.79 -6.15
CA VAL A 62 8.29 -5.61 -5.32
C VAL A 62 9.32 -5.62 -4.18
N PRO A 63 10.27 -4.67 -4.15
CA PRO A 63 11.32 -4.65 -3.12
C PRO A 63 10.78 -4.34 -1.73
N GLU A 64 11.56 -4.68 -0.71
CA GLU A 64 11.38 -4.14 0.65
C GLU A 64 11.42 -2.61 0.62
N GLY A 65 10.71 -1.97 1.54
CA GLY A 65 10.61 -0.52 1.61
C GLY A 65 9.20 -0.02 1.35
N ILE A 66 9.09 1.15 0.74
CA ILE A 66 7.82 1.83 0.49
C ILE A 66 7.58 1.88 -1.01
N THR A 67 6.59 1.13 -1.48
CA THR A 67 6.14 1.13 -2.87
C THR A 67 4.78 1.81 -2.96
N VAL A 68 4.67 2.84 -3.80
CA VAL A 68 3.43 3.58 -4.05
C VAL A 68 2.92 3.25 -5.45
N ILE A 69 1.68 2.81 -5.55
CA ILE A 69 0.99 2.52 -6.81
C ILE A 69 0.03 3.67 -7.11
N VAL A 70 0.24 4.33 -8.25
CA VAL A 70 -0.54 5.47 -8.70
C VAL A 70 -1.19 5.22 -10.05
N GLY A 71 -2.04 6.14 -10.50
CA GLY A 71 -2.70 6.07 -11.82
C GLY A 71 -4.13 6.59 -11.75
N GLY A 72 -4.73 6.84 -12.89
CA GLY A 72 -6.11 7.28 -13.01
C GLY A 72 -7.14 6.28 -12.45
N GLY A 73 -8.38 6.72 -12.28
CA GLY A 73 -9.49 5.84 -11.92
C GLY A 73 -9.64 4.69 -12.93
N TYR A 74 -9.99 3.50 -12.47
CA TYR A 74 -10.24 2.31 -13.28
C TYR A 74 -9.02 1.76 -14.07
N HIS A 75 -7.81 2.18 -13.79
CA HIS A 75 -6.58 1.69 -14.44
C HIS A 75 -5.98 0.44 -13.79
N GLY A 76 -6.64 -0.16 -12.79
CA GLY A 76 -6.27 -1.45 -12.20
C GLY A 76 -5.43 -1.39 -10.94
N LYS A 77 -5.24 -0.21 -10.30
CA LYS A 77 -4.46 -0.05 -9.05
C LYS A 77 -4.92 -0.98 -7.95
N SER A 78 -6.20 -0.87 -7.55
CA SER A 78 -6.78 -1.71 -6.50
C SER A 78 -6.84 -3.18 -6.91
N THR A 79 -6.94 -3.50 -8.20
CA THR A 79 -6.87 -4.88 -8.70
C THR A 79 -5.48 -5.48 -8.49
N LEU A 80 -4.41 -4.72 -8.76
CA LEU A 80 -3.04 -5.15 -8.51
C LEU A 80 -2.81 -5.34 -7.00
N LEU A 81 -3.24 -4.40 -6.16
CA LEU A 81 -3.11 -4.52 -4.70
C LEU A 81 -3.86 -5.75 -4.17
N LYS A 82 -5.13 -5.96 -4.57
CA LYS A 82 -5.93 -7.13 -4.19
C LYS A 82 -5.31 -8.44 -4.65
N ALA A 83 -4.66 -8.47 -5.82
CA ALA A 83 -3.92 -9.65 -6.26
C ALA A 83 -2.77 -9.96 -5.30
N MET A 84 -2.00 -8.94 -4.87
CA MET A 84 -0.94 -9.11 -3.88
C MET A 84 -1.48 -9.46 -2.49
N GLU A 85 -2.62 -8.91 -2.06
CA GLU A 85 -3.30 -9.33 -0.82
C GLU A 85 -3.62 -10.83 -0.83
N ARG A 86 -4.12 -11.34 -1.96
CA ARG A 86 -4.39 -12.78 -2.12
C ARG A 86 -3.12 -13.61 -2.33
N GLY A 87 -2.01 -12.98 -2.70
CA GLY A 87 -0.71 -13.63 -2.88
C GLY A 87 -0.11 -14.24 -1.61
N VAL A 88 -0.66 -13.97 -0.42
CA VAL A 88 -0.31 -14.65 0.84
C VAL A 88 -0.76 -16.12 0.85
N TYR A 89 -1.73 -16.48 0.03
CA TYR A 89 -2.24 -17.84 -0.15
C TYR A 89 -1.62 -18.52 -1.38
N SER A 90 -1.69 -19.83 -1.42
CA SER A 90 -1.36 -20.60 -2.63
C SER A 90 -2.56 -20.59 -3.58
N HIS A 91 -2.27 -20.36 -4.86
CA HIS A 91 -3.29 -20.38 -5.93
C HIS A 91 -3.39 -21.73 -6.59
N ILE A 92 -4.57 -22.08 -7.07
CA ILE A 92 -4.80 -23.28 -7.88
C ILE A 92 -4.39 -23.06 -9.33
N LEU A 93 -4.22 -24.13 -10.08
CA LEU A 93 -3.95 -24.06 -11.51
C LEU A 93 -5.12 -23.42 -12.27
N ASN A 94 -4.81 -22.57 -13.24
CA ASN A 94 -5.76 -21.81 -14.06
C ASN A 94 -6.53 -20.71 -13.29
N ASP A 95 -6.05 -20.32 -12.11
CA ASP A 95 -6.58 -19.17 -11.38
C ASP A 95 -6.16 -17.83 -12.02
N GLY A 96 -5.12 -17.83 -12.85
CA GLY A 96 -4.55 -16.63 -13.46
C GLY A 96 -3.62 -15.85 -12.53
N ARG A 97 -3.60 -16.16 -11.24
CA ARG A 97 -2.70 -15.56 -10.23
C ARG A 97 -1.74 -16.58 -9.62
N GLU A 98 -1.48 -17.70 -10.30
CA GLU A 98 -0.62 -18.78 -9.82
C GLU A 98 0.78 -18.28 -9.44
N TRP A 99 1.25 -17.24 -10.11
CA TRP A 99 2.55 -16.62 -9.87
C TRP A 99 2.45 -15.23 -9.24
N VAL A 100 1.40 -14.99 -8.49
CA VAL A 100 1.29 -13.82 -7.60
C VAL A 100 1.58 -14.29 -6.18
N ILE A 101 2.71 -13.89 -5.65
CA ILE A 101 3.22 -14.36 -4.36
C ILE A 101 3.58 -13.15 -3.49
N THR A 102 3.12 -13.16 -2.26
CA THR A 102 3.42 -12.12 -1.26
C THR A 102 3.95 -12.79 0.01
N HIS A 103 4.70 -12.09 0.83
CA HIS A 103 5.08 -12.56 2.15
C HIS A 103 3.86 -13.07 2.93
N ALA A 104 4.03 -14.18 3.66
CA ALA A 104 2.92 -14.81 4.37
C ALA A 104 2.38 -13.96 5.53
N ASP A 105 3.20 -13.05 6.05
CA ASP A 105 2.89 -12.11 7.13
C ASP A 105 2.33 -10.76 6.64
N ALA A 106 2.14 -10.60 5.34
CA ALA A 106 1.55 -9.38 4.78
C ALA A 106 0.09 -9.24 5.19
N MET A 107 -0.27 -8.03 5.62
CA MET A 107 -1.62 -7.71 6.08
C MET A 107 -2.21 -6.49 5.38
N ALA A 108 -3.46 -6.60 4.95
CA ALA A 108 -4.25 -5.49 4.42
C ALA A 108 -4.77 -4.62 5.57
N ILE A 109 -4.54 -3.32 5.49
CA ILE A 109 -4.96 -2.33 6.48
C ILE A 109 -5.98 -1.39 5.85
N ARG A 110 -7.12 -1.22 6.50
CA ARG A 110 -8.19 -0.32 6.09
C ARG A 110 -8.89 0.30 7.28
N ALA A 111 -9.66 1.35 7.04
CA ALA A 111 -10.61 1.86 8.01
C ALA A 111 -11.80 0.89 8.17
N GLU A 112 -12.36 0.83 9.37
CA GLU A 112 -13.45 -0.07 9.73
C GLU A 112 -14.37 0.60 10.73
N ASP A 113 -15.10 1.62 10.25
CA ASP A 113 -16.00 2.43 11.06
C ASP A 113 -16.96 1.53 11.85
N GLY A 114 -17.11 1.85 13.13
CA GLY A 114 -18.04 1.12 14.00
C GLY A 114 -17.46 -0.12 14.67
N ARG A 115 -16.21 -0.54 14.35
CA ARG A 115 -15.62 -1.69 15.06
C ARG A 115 -15.40 -1.39 16.54
N ALA A 116 -15.52 -2.40 17.39
CA ALA A 116 -15.09 -2.34 18.79
C ALA A 116 -13.56 -2.45 18.91
N VAL A 117 -12.99 -1.78 19.89
CA VAL A 117 -11.57 -1.85 20.26
C VAL A 117 -11.46 -2.12 21.75
N THR A 118 -10.56 -3.00 22.14
CA THR A 118 -10.36 -3.43 23.53
C THR A 118 -8.89 -3.39 23.92
N GLY A 119 -8.46 -2.29 24.52
CA GLY A 119 -7.15 -2.16 25.17
C GLY A 119 -5.95 -2.13 24.22
N VAL A 120 -6.07 -1.50 23.05
CA VAL A 120 -5.00 -1.35 22.07
C VAL A 120 -4.28 -0.03 22.27
N ASP A 121 -2.94 -0.02 22.19
CA ASP A 121 -2.12 1.20 22.21
C ASP A 121 -2.09 1.85 20.82
N ILE A 122 -2.95 2.84 20.59
CA ILE A 122 -2.99 3.62 19.36
C ILE A 122 -2.18 4.94 19.45
N SER A 123 -1.52 5.19 20.57
CA SER A 123 -0.78 6.43 20.82
C SER A 123 0.31 6.76 19.79
N PRO A 124 0.94 5.79 19.09
CA PRO A 124 1.85 6.11 18.00
C PRO A 124 1.22 6.88 16.84
N PHE A 125 -0.10 6.79 16.69
CA PHE A 125 -0.85 7.42 15.59
C PHE A 125 -1.86 8.45 16.08
N ILE A 126 -2.48 8.21 17.25
CA ILE A 126 -3.52 9.08 17.78
C ILE A 126 -3.26 9.28 19.28
N ASN A 127 -3.10 10.54 19.70
CA ASN A 127 -2.93 10.88 21.11
C ASN A 127 -3.57 12.23 21.42
N ASN A 128 -3.63 12.58 22.71
CA ASN A 128 -4.18 13.86 23.18
C ASN A 128 -5.61 14.13 22.67
N LEU A 129 -6.45 13.11 22.69
CA LEU A 129 -7.86 13.27 22.29
C LEU A 129 -8.54 14.34 23.17
N PRO A 130 -9.32 15.26 22.57
CA PRO A 130 -10.04 16.31 23.34
C PRO A 130 -10.99 15.75 24.42
N SER A 131 -11.46 14.52 24.26
CA SER A 131 -12.27 13.80 25.23
C SER A 131 -11.49 13.35 26.48
N GLY A 132 -10.15 13.44 26.46
CA GLY A 132 -9.30 12.88 27.52
C GLY A 132 -9.24 11.34 27.52
N THR A 133 -9.73 10.68 26.49
CA THR A 133 -9.69 9.22 26.37
C THR A 133 -8.25 8.75 26.28
N ASP A 134 -7.90 7.73 27.08
CA ASP A 134 -6.58 7.11 27.06
C ASP A 134 -6.31 6.38 25.75
N THR A 135 -5.28 6.79 25.02
CA THR A 135 -4.87 6.19 23.74
C THR A 135 -3.77 5.15 23.89
N HIS A 136 -3.11 5.04 25.04
CA HIS A 136 -2.19 3.94 25.35
C HIS A 136 -2.92 2.64 25.68
N ARG A 137 -4.15 2.76 26.10
CA ARG A 137 -5.05 1.64 26.36
C ARG A 137 -6.45 1.96 25.87
N PHE A 138 -6.58 2.06 24.55
CA PHE A 138 -7.79 2.56 23.93
C PHE A 138 -8.93 1.54 23.96
N PHE A 139 -10.09 1.98 24.41
CA PHE A 139 -11.33 1.21 24.44
C PHE A 139 -12.45 1.98 23.77
N THR A 140 -13.21 1.34 22.92
CA THR A 140 -14.45 1.87 22.37
C THR A 140 -15.32 0.73 21.85
N THR A 141 -16.63 0.93 21.88
CA THR A 141 -17.59 0.01 21.21
C THR A 141 -17.89 0.43 19.78
N ASN A 142 -17.41 1.62 19.36
CA ASN A 142 -17.75 2.21 18.07
C ASN A 142 -16.62 3.15 17.62
N ALA A 143 -15.57 2.59 17.03
CA ALA A 143 -14.43 3.35 16.56
C ALA A 143 -14.76 4.17 15.31
N SER A 144 -14.21 5.40 15.22
CA SER A 144 -14.22 6.17 13.97
C SER A 144 -13.28 5.56 12.92
N GLY A 145 -13.34 6.02 11.68
CA GLY A 145 -12.47 5.56 10.61
C GLY A 145 -10.99 5.64 10.97
N SER A 146 -10.52 6.78 11.47
CA SER A 146 -9.12 6.96 11.85
C SER A 146 -8.70 6.11 13.05
N THR A 147 -9.54 6.02 14.10
CA THR A 147 -9.23 5.18 15.27
C THR A 147 -9.27 3.70 14.95
N SER A 148 -10.20 3.25 14.12
CA SER A 148 -10.25 1.86 13.65
C SER A 148 -9.04 1.50 12.79
N GLN A 149 -8.62 2.38 11.90
CA GLN A 149 -7.45 2.13 11.05
C GLN A 149 -6.15 2.13 11.84
N ALA A 150 -5.98 3.05 12.80
CA ALA A 150 -4.85 3.04 13.72
C ALA A 150 -4.79 1.72 14.51
N THR A 151 -5.94 1.26 15.01
CA THR A 151 -6.05 -0.01 15.72
C THR A 151 -5.69 -1.20 14.82
N ASN A 152 -6.27 -1.28 13.61
CA ASN A 152 -5.97 -2.37 12.66
C ASN A 152 -4.48 -2.43 12.33
N LEU A 153 -3.82 -1.28 12.19
CA LEU A 153 -2.40 -1.22 11.91
C LEU A 153 -1.56 -1.69 13.11
N VAL A 154 -1.87 -1.24 14.32
CA VAL A 154 -1.16 -1.67 15.54
C VAL A 154 -1.34 -3.16 15.77
N GLU A 155 -2.57 -3.68 15.68
CA GLU A 155 -2.84 -5.12 15.82
C GLU A 155 -2.10 -5.96 14.77
N ALA A 156 -2.00 -5.47 13.53
CA ALA A 156 -1.20 -6.13 12.49
C ALA A 156 0.29 -6.19 12.86
N LEU A 157 0.86 -5.09 13.38
CA LEU A 157 2.25 -5.06 13.84
C LEU A 157 2.47 -5.99 15.03
N GLU A 158 1.55 -6.03 15.99
CA GLU A 158 1.60 -6.95 17.14
C GLU A 158 1.48 -8.42 16.71
N ALA A 159 0.73 -8.70 15.65
CA ALA A 159 0.64 -10.03 15.04
C ALA A 159 1.88 -10.41 14.21
N GLY A 160 2.85 -9.50 14.06
CA GLY A 160 4.13 -9.76 13.38
C GLY A 160 4.13 -9.42 11.90
N ALA A 161 3.20 -8.60 11.41
CA ALA A 161 3.22 -8.15 10.03
C ALA A 161 4.52 -7.39 9.70
N GLN A 162 5.19 -7.80 8.64
CA GLN A 162 6.38 -7.11 8.09
C GLN A 162 6.08 -6.44 6.75
N THR A 163 4.88 -6.64 6.21
CA THR A 163 4.41 -5.98 4.99
C THR A 163 2.97 -5.52 5.16
N LEU A 164 2.74 -4.23 4.95
CA LEU A 164 1.40 -3.63 4.99
C LEU A 164 0.91 -3.34 3.57
N LEU A 165 -0.35 -3.68 3.30
CA LEU A 165 -1.02 -3.44 2.03
C LEU A 165 -2.18 -2.47 2.29
N ILE A 166 -2.11 -1.28 1.69
CA ILE A 166 -3.03 -0.18 1.99
C ILE A 166 -3.61 0.39 0.71
N ASP A 167 -4.93 0.56 0.65
CA ASP A 167 -5.61 1.28 -0.41
C ASP A 167 -6.18 2.59 0.15
N GLU A 168 -5.80 3.73 -0.46
CA GLU A 168 -6.30 5.05 -0.05
C GLU A 168 -7.84 5.11 -0.08
N ASP A 169 -8.48 4.45 -1.06
CA ASP A 169 -9.94 4.44 -1.23
C ASP A 169 -10.68 3.74 -0.07
N THR A 170 -10.00 2.85 0.68
CA THR A 170 -10.57 2.17 1.85
C THR A 170 -9.99 2.67 3.17
N SER A 171 -9.28 3.78 3.13
CA SER A 171 -8.58 4.40 4.27
C SER A 171 -9.30 5.66 4.75
N ALA A 172 -9.15 5.99 6.03
CA ALA A 172 -9.55 7.27 6.55
C ALA A 172 -8.56 8.36 6.08
N THR A 173 -9.03 9.34 5.31
CA THR A 173 -8.18 10.38 4.71
C THR A 173 -7.33 11.11 5.74
N ASN A 174 -7.91 11.50 6.88
CA ASN A 174 -7.21 12.20 7.96
C ASN A 174 -6.18 11.34 8.69
N PHE A 175 -6.31 10.01 8.63
CA PHE A 175 -5.29 9.08 9.11
C PHE A 175 -4.12 8.99 8.13
N MET A 176 -4.39 9.01 6.82
CA MET A 176 -3.37 8.83 5.80
C MET A 176 -2.48 10.05 5.62
N ILE A 177 -3.09 11.20 5.43
CA ILE A 177 -2.43 12.47 5.11
C ILE A 177 -3.10 13.62 5.83
N ARG A 178 -2.39 14.75 5.87
CA ARG A 178 -2.97 16.02 6.31
C ARG A 178 -2.64 17.09 5.27
N ASP A 179 -3.68 17.75 4.79
CA ASP A 179 -3.58 18.85 3.83
C ASP A 179 -2.77 20.02 4.40
N GLU A 180 -1.87 20.60 3.62
CA GLU A 180 -0.97 21.68 4.04
C GLU A 180 -1.73 22.93 4.47
N ARG A 181 -2.85 23.28 3.82
CA ARG A 181 -3.68 24.44 4.19
C ARG A 181 -4.37 24.19 5.53
N MET A 182 -4.82 22.94 5.76
CA MET A 182 -5.38 22.56 7.06
C MET A 182 -4.31 22.61 8.17
N GLN A 183 -3.06 22.24 7.88
CA GLN A 183 -1.95 22.35 8.83
C GLN A 183 -1.66 23.82 9.24
N GLN A 184 -1.83 24.77 8.31
CA GLN A 184 -1.67 26.20 8.61
C GLN A 184 -2.81 26.74 9.46
N LEU A 185 -4.03 26.24 9.28
CA LEU A 185 -5.22 26.69 10.00
C LEU A 185 -5.32 26.06 11.40
N ILE A 186 -5.01 24.77 11.51
CA ILE A 186 -5.09 24.01 12.77
C ILE A 186 -3.68 23.62 13.17
N PRO A 187 -3.11 24.19 14.24
CA PRO A 187 -1.75 23.85 14.69
C PRO A 187 -1.60 22.37 15.04
N ALA A 188 -0.40 21.82 14.86
CA ALA A 188 -0.10 20.42 15.15
C ALA A 188 -0.39 20.00 16.60
N LYS A 189 -0.28 20.94 17.57
CA LYS A 189 -0.59 20.69 18.99
C LYS A 189 -2.07 20.41 19.25
N ASP A 190 -2.95 20.87 18.38
CA ASP A 190 -4.41 20.72 18.50
C ASP A 190 -4.93 19.57 17.64
N GLU A 191 -4.04 18.88 16.92
CA GLU A 191 -4.34 17.73 16.06
C GLU A 191 -3.96 16.43 16.76
N PRO A 192 -4.92 15.59 17.14
CA PRO A 192 -4.63 14.34 17.83
C PRO A 192 -4.04 13.26 16.90
N ILE A 193 -4.19 13.38 15.57
CA ILE A 193 -3.76 12.38 14.61
C ILE A 193 -2.38 12.73 14.07
N THR A 194 -1.43 11.81 14.22
CA THR A 194 -0.16 11.82 13.47
C THR A 194 -0.40 11.06 12.15
N PRO A 195 -0.39 11.74 10.99
CA PRO A 195 -0.71 11.09 9.72
C PRO A 195 0.25 9.95 9.38
N PHE A 196 -0.27 8.91 8.74
CA PHE A 196 0.51 7.73 8.35
C PHE A 196 1.71 8.08 7.44
N VAL A 197 1.59 9.09 6.58
CA VAL A 197 2.70 9.57 5.75
C VAL A 197 3.94 9.97 6.56
N GLN A 198 3.77 10.42 7.80
CA GLN A 198 4.88 10.73 8.71
C GLN A 198 5.43 9.50 9.45
N ARG A 199 4.67 8.42 9.52
CA ARG A 199 5.03 7.18 10.23
C ARG A 199 5.56 6.08 9.31
N ILE A 200 5.23 6.13 8.04
CA ILE A 200 5.57 5.06 7.07
C ILE A 200 7.08 4.85 6.95
N ARG A 201 7.88 5.93 6.89
CA ARG A 201 9.34 5.82 6.79
C ARG A 201 9.96 5.30 8.10
N PRO A 202 9.63 5.82 9.30
CA PRO A 202 10.05 5.22 10.57
C PRO A 202 9.67 3.74 10.73
N LEU A 203 8.46 3.33 10.32
CA LEU A 203 8.06 1.92 10.34
C LEU A 203 9.02 1.03 9.54
N PHE A 204 9.48 1.50 8.39
CA PHE A 204 10.46 0.75 7.61
C PHE A 204 11.86 0.82 8.24
N THR A 205 12.37 2.00 8.56
CA THR A 205 13.77 2.17 8.99
C THR A 205 14.04 1.62 10.39
N GLU A 206 13.05 1.66 11.28
CA GLU A 206 13.21 1.24 12.69
C GLU A 206 12.69 -0.18 12.95
N LYS A 207 11.67 -0.62 12.21
CA LYS A 207 11.00 -1.91 12.43
C LYS A 207 11.11 -2.88 11.26
N GLY A 208 11.66 -2.46 10.12
CA GLY A 208 11.75 -3.28 8.91
C GLY A 208 10.41 -3.53 8.22
N VAL A 209 9.36 -2.78 8.58
CA VAL A 209 8.01 -2.97 8.04
C VAL A 209 7.88 -2.27 6.69
N SER A 210 7.72 -3.04 5.63
CA SER A 210 7.49 -2.53 4.28
C SER A 210 6.02 -2.19 4.05
N THR A 211 5.76 -1.26 3.13
CA THR A 211 4.39 -0.87 2.78
C THR A 211 4.20 -0.83 1.26
N ILE A 212 3.14 -1.44 0.77
CA ILE A 212 2.62 -1.25 -0.59
C ILE A 212 1.34 -0.45 -0.47
N LEU A 213 1.32 0.75 -1.04
CA LEU A 213 0.23 1.71 -0.92
C LEU A 213 -0.34 2.06 -2.29
N VAL A 214 -1.64 1.93 -2.48
CA VAL A 214 -2.36 2.55 -3.60
C VAL A 214 -2.72 3.98 -3.20
N ALA A 215 -2.23 4.96 -3.97
CA ALA A 215 -2.56 6.38 -3.84
C ALA A 215 -3.27 6.86 -5.11
N GLY A 216 -4.52 7.29 -4.96
CA GLY A 216 -5.37 7.75 -6.07
C GLY A 216 -5.49 9.26 -6.18
N GLY A 217 -5.44 9.95 -5.04
CA GLY A 217 -5.76 11.38 -4.97
C GLY A 217 -4.64 12.29 -4.43
N SER A 218 -3.59 11.74 -3.85
CA SER A 218 -2.55 12.54 -3.21
C SER A 218 -1.13 12.17 -3.64
N GLY A 219 -0.31 13.17 -3.95
CA GLY A 219 1.14 13.04 -4.16
C GLY A 219 1.97 13.07 -2.87
N ALA A 220 1.35 13.18 -1.69
CA ALA A 220 2.04 13.33 -0.40
C ALA A 220 3.00 12.17 -0.06
N PHE A 221 2.79 11.00 -0.67
CA PHE A 221 3.65 9.84 -0.45
C PHE A 221 4.89 9.80 -1.37
N PHE A 222 5.03 10.70 -2.35
CA PHE A 222 6.17 10.68 -3.27
C PHE A 222 7.49 10.97 -2.57
N ASP A 223 7.47 11.82 -1.54
CA ASP A 223 8.67 12.17 -0.76
C ASP A 223 9.22 10.99 0.04
N VAL A 224 8.35 10.05 0.42
CA VAL A 224 8.70 8.92 1.28
C VAL A 224 8.78 7.60 0.52
N ALA A 225 8.41 7.55 -0.75
CA ALA A 225 8.42 6.35 -1.56
C ALA A 225 9.83 5.94 -1.99
N ASP A 226 10.15 4.65 -1.94
CA ASP A 226 11.35 4.08 -2.56
C ASP A 226 11.08 3.74 -4.03
N HIS A 227 9.84 3.31 -4.33
CA HIS A 227 9.38 2.99 -5.68
C HIS A 227 8.00 3.58 -5.92
N VAL A 228 7.80 4.14 -7.11
CA VAL A 228 6.49 4.62 -7.57
C VAL A 228 6.14 3.95 -8.89
N ILE A 229 5.04 3.21 -8.89
CA ILE A 229 4.55 2.45 -10.06
C ILE A 229 3.27 3.10 -10.54
N ALA A 230 3.25 3.61 -11.77
CA ALA A 230 2.05 4.15 -12.39
C ALA A 230 1.36 3.08 -13.25
N LEU A 231 0.06 2.87 -13.01
CA LEU A 231 -0.77 2.05 -13.89
C LEU A 231 -1.47 2.91 -14.93
N ASN A 232 -1.26 2.56 -16.18
CA ASN A 232 -1.97 3.14 -17.31
C ASN A 232 -2.60 2.01 -18.13
N SER A 233 -3.93 1.98 -18.21
CA SER A 233 -4.68 0.93 -18.90
C SER A 233 -4.18 -0.48 -18.54
N TYR A 234 -4.02 -0.72 -17.23
CA TYR A 234 -3.58 -1.98 -16.61
C TYR A 234 -2.10 -2.32 -16.79
N VAL A 235 -1.33 -1.47 -17.47
CA VAL A 235 0.12 -1.67 -17.67
C VAL A 235 0.90 -0.87 -16.64
N PRO A 236 1.72 -1.52 -15.80
CA PRO A 236 2.56 -0.84 -14.82
C PRO A 236 3.81 -0.23 -15.47
N ASN A 237 4.13 0.97 -15.05
CA ASN A 237 5.35 1.69 -15.42
C ASN A 237 6.06 2.19 -14.17
N ASP A 238 7.36 2.05 -14.10
CA ASP A 238 8.16 2.66 -13.05
C ASP A 238 8.32 4.16 -13.34
N VAL A 239 7.78 4.97 -12.46
CA VAL A 239 7.82 6.44 -12.53
C VAL A 239 8.52 7.06 -11.32
N THR A 240 9.32 6.28 -10.62
CA THR A 240 10.01 6.69 -9.38
C THR A 240 10.79 7.98 -9.56
N VAL A 241 11.63 8.06 -10.58
CA VAL A 241 12.44 9.26 -10.85
C VAL A 241 11.56 10.49 -11.14
N GLN A 242 10.48 10.29 -11.89
CA GLN A 242 9.53 11.36 -12.21
C GLN A 242 8.78 11.83 -10.95
N ALA A 243 8.33 10.91 -10.12
CA ALA A 243 7.62 11.22 -8.87
C ALA A 243 8.52 12.01 -7.91
N HIS A 244 9.77 11.59 -7.71
CA HIS A 244 10.73 12.31 -6.89
C HIS A 244 11.06 13.68 -7.45
N SER A 245 11.16 13.83 -8.79
CA SER A 245 11.36 15.13 -9.44
C SER A 245 10.18 16.07 -9.19
N ILE A 246 8.94 15.56 -9.13
CA ILE A 246 7.74 16.34 -8.82
C ILE A 246 7.75 16.75 -7.34
N ALA A 247 8.04 15.82 -6.44
CA ALA A 247 8.10 16.06 -5.00
C ALA A 247 9.12 17.14 -4.62
N ASN A 248 10.27 17.18 -5.32
CA ASN A 248 11.35 18.15 -5.08
C ASN A 248 11.11 19.53 -5.72
N ARG A 249 9.99 19.75 -6.44
CA ARG A 249 9.67 21.08 -7.00
C ARG A 249 9.16 22.01 -5.91
N THR A 250 9.73 23.22 -5.86
CA THR A 250 9.20 24.27 -4.99
C THR A 250 7.94 24.90 -5.62
N PRO A 251 7.01 25.45 -4.82
CA PRO A 251 5.79 26.11 -5.33
C PRO A 251 6.05 27.24 -6.36
N GLN A 252 7.24 27.84 -6.38
CA GLN A 252 7.64 28.86 -7.36
C GLN A 252 7.82 28.33 -8.78
N ASP A 253 8.08 27.03 -8.96
CA ASP A 253 8.24 26.41 -10.27
C ASP A 253 6.91 26.20 -11.02
N GLU A 254 5.78 26.22 -10.30
CA GLU A 254 4.44 26.05 -10.89
C GLU A 254 3.88 27.36 -11.47
N ILE A 255 4.24 28.52 -10.91
CA ILE A 255 3.72 29.83 -11.32
C ILE A 255 4.26 30.23 -12.72
N GLY A 256 5.43 29.73 -13.11
CA GLY A 256 6.05 30.04 -14.40
C GLY A 256 5.44 29.36 -15.63
N ARG A 257 4.57 28.35 -15.44
CA ARG A 257 3.96 27.57 -16.55
C ARG A 257 2.51 27.94 -16.89
N ALA A 258 1.88 28.79 -16.09
CA ALA A 258 0.50 29.22 -16.30
C ALA A 258 0.37 30.41 -17.27
N HIS A 259 1.46 30.89 -17.88
CA HIS A 259 1.50 31.99 -18.82
C HIS A 259 2.27 31.65 -20.10
N VAL A 260 1.78 30.64 -20.83
CA VAL A 260 2.08 30.50 -22.29
C VAL A 260 0.83 29.97 -22.99
#